data_9721e194dc57e1f88652cafdb8a17fa9
#
_entry.id   9721e194dc57e1f88652cafdb8a17fa9
#
_cell.length_a   1.000
_cell.length_b   1.000
_cell.length_c   1.000
_cell.angle_alpha   90.00
_cell.angle_beta   90.00
_cell.angle_gamma   90.00
#
_symmetry.space_group_name_H-M   'P 1'
#
loop_
_entity.id
_entity.type
_entity.pdbx_description
1 polymer ?
#
loop_
_entity_poly.entity_id
_entity_poly.type
_entity_poly.pdbx_seq_one_letter_code
_entity_poly.pdbx_strand_id
1 'polypeptide(L)'
;MLKMNRLTALGLLAAAILCSLAKPFAKSPNILFAISDDQSYPHASAYGCRGIETPGFDRVAREGVLFHTAISGSPGCSPSRASLLTGRYHWMIEHAGTHASKFDNKYATFPDMLEKAGYWIGYTGKGWGPGNYRDGGFKRNPAGPVFSSKKKSSGIKGVSSTDYAANFDAFLEQRPDGKPFCFWLGGHEPHRVFEKGIGLKKGKKLSDVDVPAFLPDTPEIRGDILDYYVEIEWFDSHLARAMAKLEAIGELENTLVIVTSDNGMAFPRAKANCYEFGVHVPLAIMWPERVKGSRESTDPVSFVDLTATILEAAGVVHPALGKAALAPSGQSLMPLLASGKSGRIELTRTHVYSGRERHSSSRYNNWTYPQRCLRSDQYLYIRNFRPDRWPAGDPQKFNSPGKLGPMHGGYHDIDACPTLTFLIENRNDPRYKPFFHLSVNKRPGEELFDIKKDPDCLNNLALDPTFLKVTQKYRDEMDAFLKKTGDPRANDNGDLWESYKRYSRMRSFPRP
;
A
#
# COMPACT_ATOMS: atom_id res chain seq x y z
N MET A 1 -32.08 7.34 -55.67
CA MET A 1 -32.75 7.19 -54.36
C MET A 1 -31.87 6.33 -53.44
N LEU A 2 -31.06 6.97 -52.63
CA LEU A 2 -30.17 6.30 -51.68
C LEU A 2 -30.93 6.07 -50.37
N LYS A 3 -31.07 4.83 -49.95
CA LYS A 3 -31.51 4.50 -48.60
C LYS A 3 -30.36 4.64 -47.62
N MET A 4 -30.35 5.70 -46.82
CA MET A 4 -29.42 5.90 -45.71
C MET A 4 -29.81 4.95 -44.57
N ASN A 5 -28.86 4.15 -44.13
CA ASN A 5 -29.01 3.18 -43.06
C ASN A 5 -29.12 3.90 -41.67
N ARG A 6 -30.27 3.67 -41.00
CA ARG A 6 -30.56 4.20 -39.65
C ARG A 6 -29.69 3.64 -38.51
N LEU A 7 -28.75 2.76 -38.80
CA LEU A 7 -27.90 2.12 -37.78
C LEU A 7 -26.62 2.91 -37.45
N THR A 8 -26.25 3.89 -38.27
CA THR A 8 -25.05 4.73 -38.02
C THR A 8 -25.32 5.95 -37.14
N ALA A 9 -26.59 6.33 -36.96
CA ALA A 9 -26.97 7.51 -36.13
C ALA A 9 -27.08 7.17 -34.63
N LEU A 10 -27.33 5.88 -34.25
CA LEU A 10 -27.42 5.50 -32.81
C LEU A 10 -26.03 5.28 -32.18
N GLY A 11 -25.01 4.99 -32.96
CA GLY A 11 -23.64 4.78 -32.44
C GLY A 11 -22.92 6.09 -32.04
N LEU A 12 -23.28 7.21 -32.66
CA LEU A 12 -22.69 8.53 -32.36
C LEU A 12 -23.40 9.24 -31.19
N LEU A 13 -24.64 8.88 -30.86
CA LEU A 13 -25.35 9.47 -29.72
C LEU A 13 -24.97 8.81 -28.38
N ALA A 14 -24.55 7.55 -28.40
CA ALA A 14 -24.11 6.85 -27.18
C ALA A 14 -22.72 7.26 -26.70
N ALA A 15 -21.84 7.77 -27.59
CA ALA A 15 -20.53 8.27 -27.23
C ALA A 15 -20.55 9.71 -26.66
N ALA A 16 -21.63 10.46 -26.88
CA ALA A 16 -21.76 11.86 -26.42
C ALA A 16 -22.39 12.00 -25.02
N ILE A 17 -22.95 10.93 -24.44
CA ILE A 17 -23.67 10.99 -23.15
C ILE A 17 -22.77 10.61 -21.96
N LEU A 18 -21.54 10.15 -22.18
CA LEU A 18 -20.59 9.80 -21.10
C LEU A 18 -19.59 10.92 -20.75
N CYS A 19 -19.71 12.06 -21.36
CA CYS A 19 -19.08 13.29 -20.90
C CYS A 19 -20.10 14.06 -20.04
N SER A 20 -20.53 13.50 -18.90
CA SER A 20 -21.18 14.30 -17.87
C SER A 20 -20.16 15.31 -17.39
N LEU A 21 -20.31 16.53 -17.85
CA LEU A 21 -19.60 17.73 -17.45
C LEU A 21 -19.66 17.83 -15.91
N ALA A 22 -18.67 17.26 -15.22
CA ALA A 22 -18.37 17.69 -13.88
C ALA A 22 -18.12 19.20 -14.00
N LYS A 23 -19.01 20.02 -13.41
CA LYS A 23 -18.80 21.47 -13.34
C LYS A 23 -17.41 21.65 -12.74
N PRO A 24 -16.52 22.43 -13.37
CA PRO A 24 -15.24 22.73 -12.78
C PRO A 24 -15.51 23.29 -11.38
N PHE A 25 -14.80 22.77 -10.37
CA PHE A 25 -14.91 23.29 -9.02
C PHE A 25 -14.59 24.79 -9.06
N ALA A 26 -15.35 25.61 -8.36
CA ALA A 26 -15.16 27.07 -8.34
C ALA A 26 -13.75 27.45 -7.85
N LYS A 27 -13.12 26.59 -7.04
CA LYS A 27 -11.73 26.67 -6.58
C LYS A 27 -11.14 25.26 -6.56
N SER A 28 -9.96 25.08 -7.15
CA SER A 28 -9.23 23.80 -7.08
C SER A 28 -8.89 23.48 -5.62
N PRO A 29 -9.11 22.23 -5.14
CA PRO A 29 -8.79 21.88 -3.76
C PRO A 29 -7.29 21.82 -3.52
N ASN A 30 -6.87 22.07 -2.30
CA ASN A 30 -5.58 21.60 -1.81
C ASN A 30 -5.65 20.09 -1.57
N ILE A 31 -4.49 19.43 -1.60
CA ILE A 31 -4.39 18.00 -1.37
C ILE A 31 -3.28 17.74 -0.34
N LEU A 32 -3.65 17.17 0.81
CA LEU A 32 -2.72 16.64 1.80
C LEU A 32 -2.77 15.11 1.75
N PHE A 33 -1.76 14.49 1.18
CA PHE A 33 -1.64 13.04 1.09
C PHE A 33 -0.67 12.55 2.17
N ALA A 34 -1.20 11.96 3.26
CA ALA A 34 -0.43 11.44 4.37
C ALA A 34 -0.29 9.91 4.24
N ILE A 35 0.94 9.41 4.29
CA ILE A 35 1.23 7.99 4.10
C ILE A 35 2.31 7.53 5.09
N SER A 36 1.94 6.60 5.97
CA SER A 36 2.86 5.87 6.84
C SER A 36 3.61 4.78 6.06
N ASP A 37 4.58 4.15 6.69
CA ASP A 37 5.45 3.13 6.10
C ASP A 37 5.34 1.82 6.90
N ASP A 38 4.71 0.78 6.34
CA ASP A 38 4.51 -0.53 6.98
C ASP A 38 3.41 -0.57 8.06
N GLN A 39 2.22 0.01 7.85
CA GLN A 39 1.11 -0.07 8.80
C GLN A 39 -0.05 -0.90 8.25
N SER A 40 -0.42 -1.99 8.95
CA SER A 40 -1.59 -2.81 8.61
C SER A 40 -2.90 -2.22 9.13
N TYR A 41 -4.01 -2.49 8.44
CA TYR A 41 -5.32 -2.54 9.03
C TYR A 41 -5.35 -3.68 10.08
N PRO A 42 -5.99 -3.54 11.27
CA PRO A 42 -6.79 -2.40 11.72
C PRO A 42 -6.04 -1.45 12.69
N HIS A 43 -4.74 -1.28 12.59
CA HIS A 43 -3.91 -0.60 13.60
C HIS A 43 -4.06 0.93 13.56
N ALA A 44 -5.26 1.40 13.85
CA ALA A 44 -5.60 2.78 14.23
C ALA A 44 -6.78 2.76 15.20
N SER A 45 -6.89 3.75 16.10
CA SER A 45 -7.94 3.77 17.12
C SER A 45 -9.35 3.88 16.54
N ALA A 46 -9.53 4.52 15.37
CA ALA A 46 -10.81 4.59 14.68
C ALA A 46 -11.38 3.22 14.26
N TYR A 47 -10.54 2.20 14.11
CA TYR A 47 -10.96 0.81 13.84
C TYR A 47 -11.19 -0.01 15.11
N GLY A 48 -11.08 0.60 16.29
CA GLY A 48 -11.22 -0.10 17.58
C GLY A 48 -9.97 -0.83 18.06
N CYS A 49 -8.81 -0.60 17.42
CA CYS A 49 -7.54 -1.18 17.88
C CYS A 49 -7.19 -0.65 19.26
N ARG A 50 -6.97 -1.58 20.21
CA ARG A 50 -6.60 -1.24 21.60
C ARG A 50 -5.10 -0.94 21.70
N GLY A 51 -4.73 -0.17 22.72
CA GLY A 51 -3.33 0.12 23.01
C GLY A 51 -2.64 1.09 22.05
N ILE A 52 -3.39 1.70 21.13
CA ILE A 52 -2.91 2.72 20.18
C ILE A 52 -3.80 3.96 20.21
N GLU A 53 -3.21 5.14 20.04
CA GLU A 53 -3.91 6.41 19.98
C GLU A 53 -3.52 7.15 18.69
N THR A 54 -4.47 7.33 17.78
CA THR A 54 -4.26 7.97 16.47
C THR A 54 -5.21 9.15 16.25
N PRO A 55 -5.15 10.22 17.08
CA PRO A 55 -6.11 11.32 17.00
C PRO A 55 -6.12 12.04 15.67
N GLY A 56 -5.01 12.07 14.93
CA GLY A 56 -4.94 12.63 13.58
C GLY A 56 -5.74 11.80 12.57
N PHE A 57 -5.52 10.51 12.53
CA PHE A 57 -6.28 9.57 11.70
C PHE A 57 -7.76 9.56 12.08
N ASP A 58 -8.06 9.52 13.37
CA ASP A 58 -9.43 9.50 13.90
C ASP A 58 -10.21 10.76 13.53
N ARG A 59 -9.53 11.92 13.49
CA ARG A 59 -10.13 13.16 13.01
C ARG A 59 -10.53 13.04 11.53
N VAL A 60 -9.63 12.55 10.67
CA VAL A 60 -9.93 12.34 9.25
C VAL A 60 -11.08 11.36 9.06
N ALA A 61 -11.14 10.28 9.83
CA ALA A 61 -12.21 9.29 9.81
C ALA A 61 -13.56 9.89 10.26
N ARG A 62 -13.57 10.64 11.35
CA ARG A 62 -14.77 11.25 11.91
C ARG A 62 -15.32 12.38 11.03
N GLU A 63 -14.44 13.22 10.48
CA GLU A 63 -14.82 14.37 9.64
C GLU A 63 -14.95 14.00 8.16
N GLY A 64 -14.69 12.73 7.80
CA GLY A 64 -14.76 12.21 6.46
C GLY A 64 -15.39 10.82 6.36
N VAL A 65 -14.73 9.95 5.60
CA VAL A 65 -15.13 8.55 5.35
C VAL A 65 -14.02 7.62 5.81
N LEU A 66 -14.35 6.68 6.69
CA LEU A 66 -13.49 5.56 7.09
C LEU A 66 -13.72 4.37 6.14
N PHE A 67 -12.66 3.85 5.55
CA PHE A 67 -12.73 2.69 4.64
C PHE A 67 -12.28 1.42 5.34
N HIS A 68 -13.14 0.38 5.31
CA HIS A 68 -12.88 -0.92 5.92
C HIS A 68 -12.22 -1.94 4.98
N THR A 69 -12.02 -1.61 3.71
CA THR A 69 -11.40 -2.52 2.75
C THR A 69 -10.55 -1.74 1.75
N ALA A 70 -9.35 -1.35 2.18
CA ALA A 70 -8.38 -0.64 1.34
C ALA A 70 -7.14 -1.52 1.10
N ILE A 71 -6.85 -1.82 -0.17
CA ILE A 71 -5.79 -2.75 -0.56
C ILE A 71 -4.65 -1.98 -1.24
N SER A 72 -3.45 -2.15 -0.71
CA SER A 72 -2.22 -1.55 -1.24
C SER A 72 -1.85 -2.11 -2.61
N GLY A 73 -1.12 -1.34 -3.40
CA GLY A 73 -0.69 -1.75 -4.75
C GLY A 73 0.26 -2.95 -4.76
N SER A 74 0.96 -3.18 -3.64
CA SER A 74 1.86 -4.32 -3.42
C SER A 74 2.18 -4.41 -1.92
N PRO A 75 2.46 -5.60 -1.34
CA PRO A 75 2.90 -5.73 0.05
C PRO A 75 4.36 -5.31 0.26
N GLY A 76 4.80 -4.23 -0.36
CA GLY A 76 6.16 -3.70 -0.24
C GLY A 76 6.29 -2.28 -0.78
N CYS A 77 7.13 -1.48 -0.13
CA CYS A 77 7.17 -0.01 -0.25
C CYS A 77 7.24 0.54 -1.67
N SER A 78 8.36 0.35 -2.41
CA SER A 78 8.55 1.03 -3.69
C SER A 78 7.57 0.60 -4.79
N PRO A 79 7.19 -0.69 -4.97
CA PRO A 79 6.17 -1.05 -5.95
C PRO A 79 4.77 -0.57 -5.58
N SER A 80 4.41 -0.56 -4.30
CA SER A 80 3.15 0.00 -3.85
C SER A 80 3.07 1.51 -4.07
N ARG A 81 4.13 2.24 -3.68
CA ARG A 81 4.22 3.69 -3.91
C ARG A 81 4.24 4.04 -5.40
N ALA A 82 4.86 3.22 -6.26
CA ALA A 82 4.83 3.42 -7.71
C ALA A 82 3.44 3.17 -8.30
N SER A 83 2.74 2.15 -7.80
CA SER A 83 1.34 1.86 -8.15
C SER A 83 0.42 3.04 -7.82
N LEU A 84 0.55 3.57 -6.60
CA LEU A 84 -0.16 4.76 -6.13
C LEU A 84 0.16 6.00 -6.98
N LEU A 85 1.44 6.30 -7.24
CA LEU A 85 1.85 7.49 -7.98
C LEU A 85 1.37 7.50 -9.42
N THR A 86 1.20 6.32 -10.05
CA THR A 86 0.84 6.18 -11.46
C THR A 86 -0.63 5.83 -11.70
N GLY A 87 -1.36 5.40 -10.67
CA GLY A 87 -2.71 4.84 -10.83
C GLY A 87 -2.73 3.51 -11.60
N ARG A 88 -1.62 2.73 -11.55
CA ARG A 88 -1.44 1.49 -12.30
C ARG A 88 -1.07 0.35 -11.37
N TYR A 89 -1.55 -0.85 -11.68
CA TYR A 89 -1.12 -2.03 -10.93
C TYR A 89 0.39 -2.26 -11.07
N HIS A 90 1.04 -2.80 -10.04
CA HIS A 90 2.50 -2.96 -10.00
C HIS A 90 3.05 -3.75 -11.21
N TRP A 91 2.32 -4.72 -11.75
CA TRP A 91 2.73 -5.49 -12.94
C TRP A 91 2.64 -4.72 -14.27
N MET A 92 2.00 -3.54 -14.27
CA MET A 92 1.87 -2.67 -15.44
C MET A 92 2.94 -1.57 -15.52
N ILE A 93 3.89 -1.55 -14.58
CA ILE A 93 4.92 -0.50 -14.45
C ILE A 93 6.35 -1.06 -14.48
N GLU A 94 6.51 -2.21 -15.11
CA GLU A 94 7.82 -2.86 -15.38
C GLU A 94 8.74 -2.86 -14.15
N HIS A 95 9.95 -2.32 -14.27
CA HIS A 95 10.94 -2.27 -13.18
C HIS A 95 10.39 -1.71 -11.88
N ALA A 96 9.55 -0.66 -11.92
CA ALA A 96 8.98 -0.04 -10.73
C ALA A 96 7.97 -0.94 -9.99
N GLY A 97 7.52 -2.01 -10.63
CA GLY A 97 6.68 -3.06 -10.03
C GLY A 97 7.42 -4.02 -9.13
N THR A 98 8.75 -3.89 -8.98
CA THR A 98 9.57 -4.68 -8.03
C THR A 98 10.34 -3.77 -7.07
N HIS A 99 10.61 -4.28 -5.87
CA HIS A 99 11.23 -3.50 -4.81
C HIS A 99 12.71 -3.17 -5.09
N ALA A 100 13.11 -1.92 -4.82
CA ALA A 100 14.46 -1.39 -5.02
C ALA A 100 14.96 -1.51 -6.46
N SER A 101 14.10 -1.24 -7.44
CA SER A 101 14.43 -1.22 -8.86
C SER A 101 14.47 0.21 -9.40
N LYS A 102 14.48 0.42 -10.72
CA LYS A 102 14.35 1.76 -11.32
C LYS A 102 12.87 2.12 -11.51
N PHE A 103 12.58 3.41 -11.66
CA PHE A 103 11.25 3.91 -12.01
C PHE A 103 11.36 4.72 -13.31
N ASP A 104 10.76 4.23 -14.39
CA ASP A 104 10.85 4.87 -15.70
C ASP A 104 9.86 6.05 -15.80
N ASN A 105 10.34 7.21 -16.27
CA ASN A 105 9.59 8.47 -16.36
C ASN A 105 8.54 8.49 -17.49
N LYS A 106 8.47 7.45 -18.31
CA LYS A 106 7.36 7.25 -19.26
C LYS A 106 6.00 7.06 -18.56
N TYR A 107 6.03 6.64 -17.28
CA TYR A 107 4.84 6.53 -16.44
C TYR A 107 4.60 7.85 -15.73
N ALA A 108 3.59 8.60 -16.17
CA ALA A 108 3.21 9.87 -15.56
C ALA A 108 2.78 9.64 -14.10
N THR A 109 3.23 10.51 -13.20
CA THR A 109 2.87 10.47 -11.79
C THR A 109 1.90 11.60 -11.45
N PHE A 110 0.98 11.38 -10.50
CA PHE A 110 -0.01 12.41 -10.18
C PHE A 110 0.63 13.72 -9.68
N PRO A 111 1.73 13.75 -8.92
CA PRO A 111 2.37 15.02 -8.54
C PRO A 111 2.85 15.81 -9.75
N ASP A 112 3.49 15.16 -10.73
CA ASP A 112 3.96 15.83 -11.96
C ASP A 112 2.78 16.31 -12.84
N MET A 113 1.66 15.57 -12.85
CA MET A 113 0.45 15.99 -13.55
C MET A 113 -0.20 17.22 -12.89
N LEU A 114 -0.26 17.22 -11.57
CA LEU A 114 -0.77 18.36 -10.78
C LEU A 114 0.11 19.60 -10.92
N GLU A 115 1.44 19.44 -10.89
CA GLU A 115 2.36 20.57 -11.13
C GLU A 115 2.16 21.21 -12.49
N LYS A 116 1.99 20.41 -13.56
CA LYS A 116 1.67 20.90 -14.91
C LYS A 116 0.31 21.60 -14.96
N ALA A 117 -0.61 21.24 -14.09
CA ALA A 117 -1.92 21.88 -13.93
C ALA A 117 -1.88 23.12 -13.01
N GLY A 118 -0.69 23.54 -12.55
CA GLY A 118 -0.50 24.77 -11.79
C GLY A 118 -0.46 24.59 -10.27
N TYR A 119 -0.52 23.38 -9.77
CA TYR A 119 -0.36 23.12 -8.32
C TYR A 119 1.07 23.39 -7.86
N TRP A 120 1.20 23.87 -6.61
CA TRP A 120 2.44 23.85 -5.87
C TRP A 120 2.60 22.45 -5.25
N ILE A 121 3.68 21.73 -5.57
CA ILE A 121 3.86 20.36 -5.11
C ILE A 121 5.10 20.19 -4.25
N GLY A 122 5.08 19.20 -3.34
CA GLY A 122 6.24 18.86 -2.51
C GLY A 122 6.01 17.59 -1.70
N TYR A 123 7.09 17.08 -1.13
CA TYR A 123 7.01 15.97 -0.17
C TYR A 123 8.00 16.13 0.97
N THR A 124 7.70 15.47 2.09
CA THR A 124 8.64 15.30 3.22
C THR A 124 8.81 13.83 3.56
N GLY A 125 9.93 13.50 4.23
CA GLY A 125 10.24 12.15 4.68
C GLY A 125 10.42 11.16 3.53
N LYS A 126 9.58 10.13 3.46
CA LYS A 126 9.67 9.08 2.44
C LYS A 126 8.73 9.34 1.27
N GLY A 127 9.29 9.71 0.13
CA GLY A 127 8.61 9.77 -1.16
C GLY A 127 8.53 8.38 -1.83
N TRP A 128 8.91 8.28 -3.12
CA TRP A 128 9.12 6.98 -3.75
C TRP A 128 10.50 6.42 -3.40
N GLY A 129 10.54 5.17 -2.99
CA GLY A 129 11.75 4.42 -2.68
C GLY A 129 11.47 3.16 -1.83
N PRO A 130 12.51 2.32 -1.62
CA PRO A 130 13.86 2.40 -2.17
C PRO A 130 13.92 2.08 -3.68
N GLY A 131 14.93 2.62 -4.35
CA GLY A 131 15.16 2.38 -5.77
C GLY A 131 15.96 3.51 -6.43
N ASN A 132 16.06 3.49 -7.76
CA ASN A 132 16.77 4.50 -8.54
C ASN A 132 15.85 5.13 -9.59
N TYR A 133 15.26 6.27 -9.27
CA TYR A 133 14.42 7.01 -10.20
C TYR A 133 15.24 7.77 -11.28
N ARG A 134 16.52 8.07 -11.01
CA ARG A 134 17.39 8.78 -11.98
C ARG A 134 17.73 7.93 -13.19
N ASP A 135 18.04 6.65 -12.98
CA ASP A 135 18.25 5.71 -14.10
C ASP A 135 16.95 5.47 -14.91
N GLY A 136 15.79 5.80 -14.33
CA GLY A 136 14.51 5.83 -15.02
C GLY A 136 14.19 7.15 -15.74
N GLY A 137 15.09 8.13 -15.67
CA GLY A 137 14.96 9.42 -16.37
C GLY A 137 14.25 10.53 -15.55
N PHE A 138 13.88 10.29 -14.30
CA PHE A 138 13.38 11.36 -13.44
C PHE A 138 14.51 12.24 -12.92
N LYS A 139 14.33 13.56 -12.98
CA LYS A 139 15.29 14.55 -12.44
C LYS A 139 15.23 14.68 -10.92
N ARG A 140 14.07 14.35 -10.32
CA ARG A 140 13.78 14.40 -8.88
C ARG A 140 12.95 13.18 -8.46
N ASN A 141 12.72 13.02 -7.17
CA ASN A 141 11.83 11.97 -6.68
C ASN A 141 10.42 12.12 -7.31
N PRO A 142 9.80 11.03 -7.78
CA PRO A 142 8.45 11.06 -8.37
C PRO A 142 7.35 11.63 -7.47
N ALA A 143 7.55 11.69 -6.15
CA ALA A 143 6.65 12.34 -5.21
C ALA A 143 6.76 13.88 -5.24
N GLY A 144 7.77 14.48 -5.90
CA GLY A 144 7.94 15.93 -6.02
C GLY A 144 9.26 16.45 -5.48
N PRO A 145 9.39 17.78 -5.28
CA PRO A 145 10.49 18.42 -4.56
C PRO A 145 10.48 18.05 -3.07
N VAL A 146 11.68 17.86 -2.48
CA VAL A 146 11.83 17.44 -1.09
C VAL A 146 11.87 18.63 -0.11
N PHE A 147 11.11 18.50 0.98
CA PHE A 147 11.11 19.39 2.15
C PHE A 147 11.44 18.56 3.38
N SER A 148 12.72 18.49 3.79
CA SER A 148 13.18 17.63 4.90
C SER A 148 14.30 18.28 5.74
N SER A 149 14.42 19.62 5.69
CA SER A 149 15.44 20.38 6.43
C SER A 149 15.11 20.55 7.92
N LYS A 150 13.82 20.62 8.26
CA LYS A 150 13.38 20.78 9.65
C LYS A 150 13.51 19.46 10.39
N LYS A 151 14.13 19.49 11.56
CA LYS A 151 14.42 18.31 12.38
C LYS A 151 13.84 18.45 13.78
N LYS A 152 13.37 17.31 14.32
CA LYS A 152 12.87 17.17 15.68
C LYS A 152 13.23 15.77 16.19
N SER A 153 14.00 15.68 17.24
CA SER A 153 14.26 14.38 17.86
C SER A 153 13.04 13.90 18.63
N SER A 154 12.67 12.64 18.42
CA SER A 154 11.67 11.94 19.24
C SER A 154 12.24 11.47 20.58
N GLY A 155 13.58 11.40 20.71
CA GLY A 155 14.25 10.69 21.81
C GLY A 155 14.12 9.16 21.73
N ILE A 156 13.53 8.60 20.66
CA ILE A 156 13.29 7.18 20.46
C ILE A 156 14.22 6.68 19.36
N LYS A 157 14.95 5.60 19.63
CA LYS A 157 15.87 5.00 18.66
C LYS A 157 15.07 4.36 17.51
N GLY A 158 15.47 4.64 16.27
CA GLY A 158 14.80 4.11 15.07
C GLY A 158 13.87 5.14 14.43
N VAL A 159 13.20 5.94 15.21
CA VAL A 159 12.33 7.02 14.74
C VAL A 159 13.12 8.10 14.01
N SER A 160 12.64 8.52 12.85
CA SER A 160 13.24 9.59 12.04
C SER A 160 13.28 10.91 12.80
N SER A 161 14.39 11.64 12.67
CA SER A 161 14.50 13.02 13.18
C SER A 161 13.84 14.05 12.26
N THR A 162 13.19 13.66 11.17
CA THR A 162 12.51 14.61 10.28
C THR A 162 11.22 15.10 10.92
N ASP A 163 11.10 16.41 11.16
CA ASP A 163 9.84 17.01 11.60
C ASP A 163 8.91 17.20 10.39
N TYR A 164 8.08 16.20 10.11
CA TYR A 164 7.23 16.19 8.92
C TYR A 164 6.28 17.39 8.88
N ALA A 165 5.66 17.73 10.02
CA ALA A 165 4.75 18.86 10.10
C ALA A 165 5.48 20.22 9.91
N ALA A 166 6.64 20.42 10.54
CA ALA A 166 7.40 21.67 10.34
C ALA A 166 7.96 21.79 8.91
N ASN A 167 8.23 20.68 8.22
CA ASN A 167 8.59 20.71 6.81
C ASN A 167 7.37 21.01 5.91
N PHE A 168 6.16 20.61 6.30
CA PHE A 168 4.94 21.05 5.66
C PHE A 168 4.69 22.54 5.86
N ASP A 169 4.92 23.09 7.05
CA ASP A 169 4.87 24.54 7.31
C ASP A 169 5.83 25.30 6.38
N ALA A 170 7.10 24.84 6.28
CA ALA A 170 8.09 25.43 5.39
C ALA A 170 7.72 25.32 3.89
N PHE A 171 6.98 24.28 3.50
CA PHE A 171 6.43 24.15 2.15
C PHE A 171 5.32 25.19 1.91
N LEU A 172 4.40 25.38 2.86
CA LEU A 172 3.34 26.38 2.76
C LEU A 172 3.89 27.81 2.73
N GLU A 173 4.93 28.12 3.51
CA GLU A 173 5.61 29.43 3.51
C GLU A 173 6.24 29.79 2.15
N GLN A 174 6.66 28.78 1.38
CA GLN A 174 7.27 28.98 0.05
C GLN A 174 6.25 28.92 -1.08
N ARG A 175 5.00 28.61 -0.77
CA ARG A 175 3.94 28.49 -1.77
C ARG A 175 3.59 29.87 -2.34
N PRO A 176 3.60 30.05 -3.68
CA PRO A 176 3.10 31.27 -4.30
C PRO A 176 1.65 31.52 -3.96
N ASP A 177 1.31 32.78 -3.72
CA ASP A 177 -0.05 33.21 -3.34
C ASP A 177 -1.12 32.66 -4.29
N GLY A 178 -2.22 32.20 -3.72
CA GLY A 178 -3.39 31.72 -4.45
C GLY A 178 -3.22 30.38 -5.19
N LYS A 179 -2.02 29.77 -5.22
CA LYS A 179 -1.85 28.46 -5.85
C LYS A 179 -2.41 27.34 -4.98
N PRO A 180 -3.19 26.39 -5.54
CA PRO A 180 -3.52 25.16 -4.83
C PRO A 180 -2.25 24.33 -4.63
N PHE A 181 -2.23 23.49 -3.60
CA PHE A 181 -1.07 22.64 -3.34
C PHE A 181 -1.44 21.15 -3.36
N CYS A 182 -0.41 20.32 -3.62
CA CYS A 182 -0.42 18.92 -3.32
C CYS A 182 0.85 18.56 -2.54
N PHE A 183 0.68 18.15 -1.28
CA PHE A 183 1.79 17.78 -0.42
C PHE A 183 1.71 16.31 -0.01
N TRP A 184 2.82 15.57 -0.24
CA TRP A 184 3.00 14.20 0.18
C TRP A 184 3.70 14.19 1.55
N LEU A 185 2.93 13.99 2.63
CA LEU A 185 3.43 13.84 3.99
C LEU A 185 3.76 12.36 4.20
N GLY A 186 5.00 11.96 3.85
CA GLY A 186 5.47 10.57 3.90
C GLY A 186 6.26 10.30 5.18
N GLY A 187 5.67 9.52 6.10
CA GLY A 187 6.41 9.02 7.26
C GLY A 187 7.46 7.98 6.89
N HIS A 188 8.46 7.82 7.74
CA HIS A 188 9.33 6.64 7.76
C HIS A 188 8.79 5.61 8.75
N GLU A 189 7.94 6.01 9.66
CA GLU A 189 7.32 5.17 10.67
C GLU A 189 6.01 4.57 10.14
N PRO A 190 5.67 3.37 10.63
CA PRO A 190 6.37 2.47 11.55
C PRO A 190 7.30 1.43 10.88
N HIS A 191 8.16 1.84 9.93
CA HIS A 191 9.17 0.96 9.33
C HIS A 191 10.26 0.62 10.35
N ARG A 192 10.62 -0.67 10.49
CA ARG A 192 11.67 -1.12 11.40
C ARG A 192 13.02 -0.40 11.14
N VAL A 193 13.83 -0.17 12.19
CA VAL A 193 13.97 -0.88 13.48
C VAL A 193 13.25 -0.11 14.59
N PHE A 194 12.54 -0.80 15.49
CA PHE A 194 11.92 -0.20 16.69
C PHE A 194 12.89 -0.20 17.88
N GLU A 195 12.75 0.75 18.80
CA GLU A 195 13.41 0.68 20.11
C GLU A 195 12.72 -0.38 20.97
N LYS A 196 13.41 -1.48 21.25
CA LYS A 196 12.86 -2.59 22.05
C LYS A 196 12.40 -2.13 23.43
N GLY A 197 11.12 -2.38 23.75
CA GLY A 197 10.50 -2.07 25.03
C GLY A 197 10.03 -0.63 25.15
N ILE A 198 10.06 0.18 24.08
CA ILE A 198 9.60 1.58 24.11
C ILE A 198 8.09 1.67 24.42
N GLY A 199 7.28 0.72 23.94
CA GLY A 199 5.85 0.68 24.24
C GLY A 199 5.58 0.62 25.74
N LEU A 200 6.26 -0.28 26.44
CA LEU A 200 6.15 -0.39 27.91
C LEU A 200 6.69 0.86 28.63
N LYS A 201 7.82 1.44 28.15
CA LYS A 201 8.34 2.70 28.70
C LYS A 201 7.37 3.88 28.54
N LYS A 202 6.54 3.87 27.50
CA LYS A 202 5.48 4.86 27.26
C LYS A 202 4.18 4.56 28.03
N GLY A 203 4.18 3.55 28.91
CA GLY A 203 3.03 3.20 29.76
C GLY A 203 1.99 2.29 29.11
N LYS A 204 2.24 1.78 27.90
CA LYS A 204 1.38 0.80 27.24
C LYS A 204 1.43 -0.54 27.97
N LYS A 205 0.36 -1.35 27.86
CA LYS A 205 0.25 -2.63 28.55
C LYS A 205 0.21 -3.79 27.56
N LEU A 206 0.87 -4.90 27.87
CA LEU A 206 0.83 -6.11 27.06
C LEU A 206 -0.61 -6.64 26.87
N SER A 207 -1.50 -6.41 27.86
CA SER A 207 -2.92 -6.79 27.80
C SER A 207 -3.72 -6.05 26.72
N ASP A 208 -3.21 -4.93 26.22
CA ASP A 208 -3.93 -4.08 25.28
C ASP A 208 -3.65 -4.48 23.81
N VAL A 209 -2.78 -5.49 23.61
CA VAL A 209 -2.43 -5.99 22.28
C VAL A 209 -3.33 -7.16 21.88
N ASP A 210 -3.97 -7.06 20.72
CA ASP A 210 -4.59 -8.19 20.06
C ASP A 210 -3.56 -8.79 19.10
N VAL A 211 -2.97 -9.94 19.49
CA VAL A 211 -1.95 -10.62 18.68
C VAL A 211 -2.63 -11.35 17.53
N PRO A 212 -2.24 -11.09 16.24
CA PRO A 212 -2.78 -11.84 15.12
C PRO A 212 -2.57 -13.35 15.28
N ALA A 213 -3.57 -14.16 14.94
CA ALA A 213 -3.58 -15.59 15.22
C ALA A 213 -2.50 -16.39 14.43
N PHE A 214 -1.83 -15.78 13.46
CA PHE A 214 -0.65 -16.37 12.78
C PHE A 214 0.66 -16.14 13.53
N LEU A 215 0.65 -15.44 14.66
CA LEU A 215 1.80 -15.23 15.56
C LEU A 215 1.52 -15.86 16.92
N PRO A 216 2.54 -16.37 17.64
CA PRO A 216 2.34 -16.89 18.98
C PRO A 216 2.09 -15.75 19.96
N ASP A 217 1.09 -15.93 20.80
CA ASP A 217 0.77 -14.97 21.86
C ASP A 217 1.72 -15.11 23.02
N THR A 218 2.79 -14.32 23.02
CA THR A 218 3.81 -14.27 24.08
C THR A 218 4.13 -12.83 24.46
N PRO A 219 4.72 -12.60 25.65
CA PRO A 219 5.14 -11.26 26.05
C PRO A 219 6.10 -10.59 25.07
N GLU A 220 6.97 -11.37 24.42
CA GLU A 220 7.95 -10.88 23.43
C GLU A 220 7.25 -10.31 22.19
N ILE A 221 6.26 -11.04 21.66
CA ILE A 221 5.50 -10.62 20.47
C ILE A 221 4.58 -9.45 20.81
N ARG A 222 3.88 -9.49 21.94
CA ARG A 222 3.09 -8.37 22.43
C ARG A 222 3.94 -7.11 22.62
N GLY A 223 5.16 -7.25 23.16
CA GLY A 223 6.11 -6.14 23.30
C GLY A 223 6.55 -5.56 21.96
N ASP A 224 6.86 -6.40 20.97
CA ASP A 224 7.25 -5.98 19.62
C ASP A 224 6.10 -5.22 18.91
N ILE A 225 4.84 -5.63 19.14
CA ILE A 225 3.65 -4.95 18.62
C ILE A 225 3.43 -3.61 19.33
N LEU A 226 3.64 -3.52 20.65
CA LEU A 226 3.55 -2.23 21.36
C LEU A 226 4.61 -1.23 20.90
N ASP A 227 5.83 -1.70 20.59
CA ASP A 227 6.90 -0.86 20.06
C ASP A 227 6.52 -0.29 18.68
N TYR A 228 5.89 -1.12 17.83
CA TYR A 228 5.32 -0.71 16.55
C TYR A 228 4.20 0.33 16.71
N TYR A 229 3.32 0.21 17.70
CA TYR A 229 2.24 1.19 17.96
C TYR A 229 2.79 2.59 18.30
N VAL A 230 3.89 2.67 19.06
CA VAL A 230 4.53 3.96 19.39
C VAL A 230 5.00 4.71 18.13
N GLU A 231 5.48 4.00 17.13
CA GLU A 231 5.90 4.62 15.88
C GLU A 231 4.73 5.11 15.02
N ILE A 232 3.61 4.37 15.01
CA ILE A 232 2.38 4.85 14.36
C ILE A 232 1.91 6.16 15.01
N GLU A 233 1.86 6.20 16.35
CA GLU A 233 1.46 7.40 17.10
C GLU A 233 2.38 8.59 16.82
N TRP A 234 3.68 8.34 16.62
CA TRP A 234 4.60 9.39 16.22
C TRP A 234 4.23 10.00 14.88
N PHE A 235 4.01 9.16 13.84
CA PHE A 235 3.57 9.64 12.53
C PHE A 235 2.23 10.36 12.60
N ASP A 236 1.25 9.80 13.32
CA ASP A 236 -0.07 10.40 13.51
C ASP A 236 -0.01 11.79 14.16
N SER A 237 0.91 11.99 15.11
CA SER A 237 1.11 13.29 15.73
C SER A 237 1.53 14.38 14.73
N HIS A 238 2.27 14.01 13.68
CA HIS A 238 2.63 14.93 12.61
C HIS A 238 1.46 15.21 11.67
N LEU A 239 0.61 14.22 11.37
CA LEU A 239 -0.63 14.42 10.64
C LEU A 239 -1.56 15.40 11.37
N ALA A 240 -1.76 15.19 12.68
CA ALA A 240 -2.58 16.08 13.52
C ALA A 240 -2.06 17.53 13.48
N ARG A 241 -0.74 17.73 13.60
CA ARG A 241 -0.10 19.06 13.52
C ARG A 241 -0.26 19.70 12.14
N ALA A 242 -0.13 18.93 11.06
CA ALA A 242 -0.32 19.44 9.69
C ALA A 242 -1.76 19.90 9.46
N MET A 243 -2.76 19.14 9.93
CA MET A 243 -4.16 19.55 9.85
C MET A 243 -4.45 20.79 10.71
N ALA A 244 -3.92 20.87 11.92
CA ALA A 244 -4.05 22.05 12.77
C ALA A 244 -3.45 23.32 12.11
N LYS A 245 -2.36 23.18 11.36
CA LYS A 245 -1.79 24.29 10.58
C LYS A 245 -2.76 24.74 9.50
N LEU A 246 -3.34 23.81 8.72
CA LEU A 246 -4.33 24.14 7.68
C LEU A 246 -5.57 24.82 8.25
N GLU A 247 -6.04 24.37 9.41
CA GLU A 247 -7.15 25.00 10.12
C GLU A 247 -6.82 26.43 10.56
N ALA A 248 -5.64 26.63 11.14
CA ALA A 248 -5.17 27.95 11.61
C ALA A 248 -5.03 28.98 10.49
N ILE A 249 -4.76 28.56 9.26
CA ILE A 249 -4.68 29.46 8.08
C ILE A 249 -5.97 29.47 7.25
N GLY A 250 -7.06 28.81 7.71
CA GLY A 250 -8.36 28.79 7.06
C GLY A 250 -8.42 28.01 5.75
N GLU A 251 -7.52 27.05 5.52
CA GLU A 251 -7.46 26.27 4.27
C GLU A 251 -7.93 24.82 4.41
N LEU A 252 -8.21 24.34 5.63
CA LEU A 252 -8.61 22.95 5.84
C LEU A 252 -9.92 22.60 5.12
N GLU A 253 -10.89 23.51 5.12
CA GLU A 253 -12.20 23.31 4.49
C GLU A 253 -12.08 22.91 3.00
N ASN A 254 -11.20 23.58 2.25
CA ASN A 254 -10.94 23.28 0.84
C ASN A 254 -9.71 22.37 0.65
N THR A 255 -9.42 21.49 1.59
CA THR A 255 -8.34 20.51 1.49
C THR A 255 -8.89 19.09 1.47
N LEU A 256 -8.58 18.34 0.40
CA LEU A 256 -8.74 16.90 0.35
C LEU A 256 -7.60 16.26 1.15
N VAL A 257 -7.92 15.69 2.32
CA VAL A 257 -6.97 14.97 3.16
C VAL A 257 -7.19 13.47 2.97
N ILE A 258 -6.14 12.77 2.57
CA ILE A 258 -6.11 11.30 2.44
C ILE A 258 -5.04 10.79 3.39
N VAL A 259 -5.38 9.85 4.27
CA VAL A 259 -4.43 9.18 5.17
C VAL A 259 -4.48 7.68 4.99
N THR A 260 -3.30 7.06 4.78
CA THR A 260 -3.14 5.62 4.56
C THR A 260 -1.73 5.15 4.90
N SER A 261 -1.42 3.86 4.65
CA SER A 261 -0.06 3.29 4.69
C SER A 261 0.30 2.66 3.35
N ASP A 262 1.59 2.56 3.03
CA ASP A 262 2.02 2.02 1.73
C ASP A 262 1.88 0.49 1.61
N ASN A 263 2.02 -0.24 2.69
CA ASN A 263 1.79 -1.69 2.81
C ASN A 263 1.65 -2.08 4.28
N GLY A 264 1.37 -3.35 4.54
CA GLY A 264 1.17 -3.86 5.89
C GLY A 264 2.45 -4.00 6.72
N MET A 265 2.27 -4.29 8.01
CA MET A 265 3.28 -4.28 9.08
C MET A 265 4.49 -5.18 8.81
N ALA A 266 5.67 -4.72 9.25
CA ALA A 266 6.95 -5.42 9.10
C ALA A 266 7.12 -6.58 10.09
N PHE A 267 6.21 -7.56 10.04
CA PHE A 267 6.19 -8.77 10.87
C PHE A 267 6.19 -10.03 9.98
N PRO A 268 6.60 -11.20 10.52
CA PRO A 268 6.48 -12.46 9.80
C PRO A 268 5.07 -12.68 9.26
N ARG A 269 4.93 -13.19 8.03
CA ARG A 269 3.67 -13.45 7.33
C ARG A 269 2.83 -12.20 6.94
N ALA A 270 3.24 -10.99 7.30
CA ALA A 270 2.58 -9.74 6.93
C ALA A 270 3.26 -9.08 5.73
N LYS A 271 4.15 -8.10 5.92
CA LYS A 271 4.92 -7.46 4.82
C LYS A 271 5.53 -8.49 3.87
N ALA A 272 5.59 -8.16 2.59
CA ALA A 272 6.05 -9.05 1.52
C ALA A 272 5.19 -10.31 1.32
N ASN A 273 3.94 -10.33 1.76
CA ASN A 273 2.96 -11.39 1.48
C ASN A 273 1.60 -10.79 1.10
N CYS A 274 0.84 -11.50 0.26
CA CYS A 274 -0.49 -11.06 -0.18
C CYS A 274 -1.62 -11.46 0.78
N TYR A 275 -1.33 -11.75 2.05
CA TYR A 275 -2.33 -11.96 3.09
C TYR A 275 -2.89 -10.61 3.59
N GLU A 276 -4.01 -10.63 4.30
CA GLU A 276 -4.69 -9.43 4.83
C GLU A 276 -3.68 -8.49 5.52
N PHE A 277 -2.90 -8.96 6.48
CA PHE A 277 -1.92 -8.12 7.19
C PHE A 277 -0.75 -7.61 6.33
N GLY A 278 -0.60 -8.09 5.09
CA GLY A 278 0.43 -7.61 4.16
C GLY A 278 -0.07 -6.56 3.17
N VAL A 279 -1.33 -6.65 2.74
CA VAL A 279 -1.90 -5.79 1.68
C VAL A 279 -3.04 -4.91 2.14
N HIS A 280 -3.73 -5.26 3.22
CA HIS A 280 -4.83 -4.48 3.76
C HIS A 280 -4.30 -3.38 4.69
N VAL A 281 -4.57 -2.13 4.35
CA VAL A 281 -4.02 -0.95 5.00
C VAL A 281 -5.13 -0.02 5.52
N PRO A 282 -4.87 0.79 6.56
CA PRO A 282 -5.82 1.80 6.98
C PRO A 282 -6.04 2.84 5.89
N LEU A 283 -7.26 3.34 5.77
CA LEU A 283 -7.60 4.44 4.86
C LEU A 283 -8.73 5.29 5.45
N ALA A 284 -8.50 6.59 5.54
CA ALA A 284 -9.54 7.57 5.78
C ALA A 284 -9.38 8.76 4.83
N ILE A 285 -10.49 9.35 4.39
CA ILE A 285 -10.51 10.48 3.45
C ILE A 285 -11.50 11.52 3.95
N MET A 286 -11.06 12.76 4.09
CA MET A 286 -11.94 13.89 4.37
C MET A 286 -11.75 15.03 3.37
N TRP A 287 -12.81 15.78 3.14
CA TRP A 287 -12.80 17.06 2.44
C TRP A 287 -14.00 17.86 2.98
N PRO A 288 -13.80 18.64 4.05
CA PRO A 288 -14.90 19.19 4.82
C PRO A 288 -15.95 19.94 4.01
N GLU A 289 -15.53 20.75 3.03
CA GLU A 289 -16.45 21.49 2.14
C GLU A 289 -17.31 20.57 1.24
N ARG A 290 -16.88 19.32 0.97
CA ARG A 290 -17.47 18.49 -0.09
C ARG A 290 -17.94 17.12 0.36
N VAL A 291 -17.34 16.58 1.41
CA VAL A 291 -17.57 15.21 1.87
C VAL A 291 -18.24 15.23 3.22
N LYS A 292 -19.44 14.67 3.31
CA LYS A 292 -20.13 14.51 4.58
C LYS A 292 -19.35 13.58 5.49
N GLY A 293 -19.01 14.03 6.68
CA GLY A 293 -18.29 13.25 7.69
C GLY A 293 -19.13 12.18 8.39
N SER A 294 -18.49 11.47 9.31
CA SER A 294 -19.05 10.40 10.15
C SER A 294 -19.67 9.26 9.34
N ARG A 295 -18.95 8.82 8.29
CA ARG A 295 -19.38 7.73 7.40
C ARG A 295 -18.32 6.65 7.29
N GLU A 296 -18.77 5.44 7.02
CA GLU A 296 -17.92 4.28 6.83
C GLU A 296 -18.27 3.63 5.48
N SER A 297 -17.26 3.18 4.74
CA SER A 297 -17.43 2.43 3.50
C SER A 297 -16.82 1.04 3.64
N THR A 298 -17.58 0.02 3.22
CA THR A 298 -17.14 -1.37 3.08
C THR A 298 -16.86 -1.75 1.62
N ASP A 299 -16.92 -0.78 0.70
CA ASP A 299 -16.54 -1.00 -0.69
C ASP A 299 -15.04 -1.34 -0.79
N PRO A 300 -14.66 -2.39 -1.55
CA PRO A 300 -13.25 -2.67 -1.79
C PRO A 300 -12.65 -1.58 -2.67
N VAL A 301 -11.58 -0.96 -2.17
CA VAL A 301 -10.86 0.10 -2.85
C VAL A 301 -9.35 -0.23 -2.92
N SER A 302 -8.69 0.31 -3.93
CA SER A 302 -7.27 0.05 -4.19
C SER A 302 -6.49 1.35 -4.35
N PHE A 303 -5.19 1.27 -4.23
CA PHE A 303 -4.29 2.41 -4.43
C PHE A 303 -4.38 3.04 -5.81
N VAL A 304 -4.67 2.26 -6.84
CA VAL A 304 -4.89 2.81 -8.20
C VAL A 304 -6.10 3.75 -8.25
N ASP A 305 -7.09 3.54 -7.36
CA ASP A 305 -8.29 4.38 -7.24
C ASP A 305 -7.98 5.73 -6.60
N LEU A 306 -7.02 5.80 -5.68
CA LEU A 306 -6.61 7.04 -5.02
C LEU A 306 -6.04 8.04 -6.02
N THR A 307 -5.23 7.59 -6.98
CA THR A 307 -4.73 8.45 -8.07
C THR A 307 -5.87 8.99 -8.93
N ALA A 308 -6.81 8.13 -9.33
CA ALA A 308 -7.98 8.57 -10.10
C ALA A 308 -8.81 9.60 -9.31
N THR A 309 -8.97 9.39 -8.00
CA THR A 309 -9.69 10.31 -7.11
C THR A 309 -9.00 11.67 -6.98
N ILE A 310 -7.68 11.68 -6.79
CA ILE A 310 -6.86 12.90 -6.69
C ILE A 310 -6.97 13.72 -8.00
N LEU A 311 -6.85 13.07 -9.14
CA LEU A 311 -6.92 13.73 -10.44
C LEU A 311 -8.32 14.26 -10.73
N GLU A 312 -9.37 13.51 -10.42
CA GLU A 312 -10.75 13.97 -10.56
C GLU A 312 -11.05 15.17 -9.65
N ALA A 313 -10.67 15.10 -8.37
CA ALA A 313 -10.83 16.21 -7.43
C ALA A 313 -10.12 17.49 -7.89
N ALA A 314 -8.96 17.34 -8.53
CA ALA A 314 -8.19 18.44 -9.09
C ALA A 314 -8.68 18.92 -10.47
N GLY A 315 -9.61 18.21 -11.11
CA GLY A 315 -10.04 18.49 -12.49
C GLY A 315 -8.96 18.20 -13.54
N VAL A 316 -8.02 17.30 -13.25
CA VAL A 316 -6.86 16.99 -14.10
C VAL A 316 -7.09 15.68 -14.84
N VAL A 317 -7.00 15.73 -16.17
CA VAL A 317 -7.12 14.54 -17.02
C VAL A 317 -5.77 13.84 -17.15
N HIS A 318 -5.75 12.52 -16.93
CA HIS A 318 -4.53 11.73 -17.10
C HIS A 318 -4.07 11.75 -18.58
N PRO A 319 -2.81 12.10 -18.90
CA PRO A 319 -2.34 12.31 -20.29
C PRO A 319 -2.34 11.05 -21.15
N ALA A 320 -2.41 9.87 -20.53
CA ALA A 320 -2.53 8.59 -21.21
C ALA A 320 -3.94 8.01 -21.21
N LEU A 321 -4.95 8.78 -20.83
CA LEU A 321 -6.34 8.32 -20.91
C LEU A 321 -6.68 7.95 -22.36
N GLY A 322 -7.23 6.76 -22.59
CA GLY A 322 -7.48 6.22 -23.92
C GLY A 322 -6.26 5.56 -24.61
N LYS A 323 -5.06 5.64 -24.04
CA LYS A 323 -3.85 4.96 -24.54
C LYS A 323 -3.64 3.66 -23.77
N ALA A 324 -4.20 2.56 -24.22
CA ALA A 324 -4.30 1.30 -23.46
C ALA A 324 -3.02 0.87 -22.73
N ALA A 325 -1.85 1.00 -23.36
CA ALA A 325 -0.57 0.58 -22.77
C ALA A 325 -0.10 1.45 -21.58
N LEU A 326 -0.56 2.69 -21.46
CA LEU A 326 -0.12 3.65 -20.43
C LEU A 326 -1.28 4.24 -19.60
N ALA A 327 -2.52 3.85 -19.87
CA ALA A 327 -3.70 4.34 -19.16
C ALA A 327 -3.68 3.95 -17.66
N PRO A 328 -4.18 4.81 -16.76
CA PRO A 328 -4.42 4.42 -15.37
C PRO A 328 -5.50 3.35 -15.30
N SER A 329 -5.51 2.55 -14.24
CA SER A 329 -6.43 1.42 -14.06
C SER A 329 -7.49 1.67 -13.00
N GLY A 330 -7.29 2.70 -12.17
CA GLY A 330 -8.16 3.01 -11.03
C GLY A 330 -9.49 3.63 -11.43
N GLN A 331 -10.47 3.44 -10.56
CA GLN A 331 -11.76 4.10 -10.61
C GLN A 331 -11.84 5.12 -9.46
N SER A 332 -12.20 6.36 -9.76
CA SER A 332 -12.29 7.39 -8.74
C SER A 332 -13.25 7.02 -7.60
N LEU A 333 -12.89 7.40 -6.38
CA LEU A 333 -13.73 7.26 -5.18
C LEU A 333 -14.68 8.45 -4.98
N MET A 334 -14.65 9.46 -5.85
CA MET A 334 -15.52 10.64 -5.72
C MET A 334 -17.01 10.28 -5.62
N PRO A 335 -17.56 9.27 -6.34
CA PRO A 335 -18.94 8.83 -6.14
C PRO A 335 -19.21 8.29 -4.73
N LEU A 336 -18.27 7.54 -4.13
CA LEU A 336 -18.37 7.07 -2.74
C LEU A 336 -18.32 8.25 -1.76
N LEU A 337 -17.40 9.18 -1.97
CA LEU A 337 -17.21 10.34 -1.12
C LEU A 337 -18.43 11.27 -1.14
N ALA A 338 -19.06 11.46 -2.30
CA ALA A 338 -20.22 12.33 -2.48
C ALA A 338 -21.56 11.70 -2.07
N SER A 339 -21.64 10.38 -1.88
CA SER A 339 -22.93 9.66 -1.77
C SER A 339 -23.74 9.99 -0.51
N GLY A 340 -23.12 10.45 0.56
CA GLY A 340 -23.76 10.65 1.86
C GLY A 340 -24.23 9.38 2.58
N LYS A 341 -23.97 8.17 2.02
CA LYS A 341 -24.34 6.86 2.57
C LYS A 341 -23.16 6.19 3.26
N SER A 342 -23.42 5.23 4.15
CA SER A 342 -22.43 4.31 4.75
C SER A 342 -22.67 2.87 4.30
N GLY A 343 -21.70 2.01 4.54
CA GLY A 343 -21.71 0.59 4.18
C GLY A 343 -21.28 0.35 2.73
N ARG A 344 -21.92 -0.60 2.07
CA ARG A 344 -21.67 -0.92 0.67
C ARG A 344 -22.42 0.07 -0.23
N ILE A 345 -21.69 0.92 -0.95
CA ILE A 345 -22.24 2.05 -1.71
C ILE A 345 -22.30 1.72 -3.21
N GLU A 346 -21.17 1.29 -3.80
CA GLU A 346 -21.07 0.92 -5.21
C GLU A 346 -21.05 -0.60 -5.39
N LEU A 347 -22.19 -1.21 -5.67
CA LEU A 347 -22.31 -2.67 -5.81
C LEU A 347 -21.47 -3.27 -6.94
N THR A 348 -21.05 -2.46 -7.91
CA THR A 348 -20.19 -2.85 -9.02
C THR A 348 -18.72 -3.02 -8.63
N ARG A 349 -18.28 -2.44 -7.50
CA ARG A 349 -16.93 -2.63 -6.92
C ARG A 349 -16.89 -3.95 -6.16
N THR A 350 -16.83 -5.09 -6.85
CA THR A 350 -16.93 -6.41 -6.22
C THR A 350 -15.61 -6.91 -5.63
N HIS A 351 -14.49 -6.47 -6.18
CA HIS A 351 -13.16 -6.91 -5.75
C HIS A 351 -12.04 -5.97 -6.21
N VAL A 352 -10.88 -6.11 -5.60
CA VAL A 352 -9.64 -5.40 -5.92
C VAL A 352 -8.48 -6.37 -6.02
N TYR A 353 -7.37 -5.93 -6.63
CA TYR A 353 -6.20 -6.75 -6.89
C TYR A 353 -4.94 -6.15 -6.28
N SER A 354 -4.02 -7.02 -5.89
CA SER A 354 -2.66 -6.67 -5.49
C SER A 354 -1.71 -7.81 -5.85
N GLY A 355 -0.43 -7.64 -5.57
CA GLY A 355 0.54 -8.69 -5.83
C GLY A 355 1.97 -8.25 -5.58
N ARG A 356 2.90 -9.19 -5.71
CA ARG A 356 4.33 -8.91 -5.56
C ARG A 356 5.17 -9.69 -6.57
N GLU A 357 6.37 -9.21 -6.78
CA GLU A 357 7.47 -9.92 -7.42
C GLU A 357 8.62 -10.12 -6.42
N ARG A 358 9.70 -9.37 -6.52
CA ARG A 358 10.82 -9.40 -5.59
C ARG A 358 10.62 -8.34 -4.51
N HIS A 359 10.79 -8.72 -3.23
CA HIS A 359 10.86 -7.77 -2.13
C HIS A 359 12.31 -7.44 -1.78
N SER A 360 13.11 -8.42 -1.37
CA SER A 360 14.52 -8.20 -1.07
C SER A 360 15.43 -9.14 -1.86
N SER A 361 16.76 -8.99 -1.74
CA SER A 361 17.71 -9.99 -2.20
C SER A 361 17.73 -11.14 -1.18
N SER A 362 16.82 -12.10 -1.35
CA SER A 362 16.58 -13.15 -0.36
C SER A 362 16.60 -14.57 -0.94
N ARG A 363 16.90 -14.72 -2.24
CA ARG A 363 16.95 -16.01 -2.95
C ARG A 363 18.14 -16.09 -3.89
N TYR A 364 18.48 -17.32 -4.28
CA TYR A 364 19.48 -17.56 -5.32
C TYR A 364 19.25 -16.67 -6.55
N ASN A 365 20.29 -16.14 -7.14
CA ASN A 365 20.25 -15.22 -8.28
C ASN A 365 19.25 -14.05 -8.14
N ASN A 366 18.96 -13.65 -6.89
CA ASN A 366 17.99 -12.58 -6.63
C ASN A 366 16.57 -12.87 -7.18
N TRP A 367 16.20 -14.14 -7.29
CA TRP A 367 14.90 -14.56 -7.79
C TRP A 367 13.74 -13.91 -7.07
N THR A 368 12.67 -13.68 -7.83
CA THR A 368 11.39 -13.17 -7.32
C THR A 368 10.64 -14.25 -6.53
N TYR A 369 9.61 -13.85 -5.78
CA TYR A 369 8.54 -14.72 -5.31
C TYR A 369 7.21 -14.11 -5.78
N PRO A 370 6.75 -14.47 -6.99
CA PRO A 370 5.61 -13.83 -7.61
C PRO A 370 4.29 -14.31 -7.03
N GLN A 371 3.50 -13.36 -6.56
CA GLN A 371 2.13 -13.57 -6.09
C GLN A 371 1.19 -12.57 -6.75
N ARG A 372 -0.07 -12.98 -6.97
CA ARG A 372 -1.20 -12.09 -7.24
C ARG A 372 -2.31 -12.45 -6.29
N CYS A 373 -3.04 -11.45 -5.82
CA CYS A 373 -4.23 -11.69 -5.03
C CYS A 373 -5.43 -10.92 -5.56
N LEU A 374 -6.59 -11.49 -5.34
CA LEU A 374 -7.91 -10.92 -5.57
C LEU A 374 -8.64 -10.91 -4.24
N ARG A 375 -9.05 -9.73 -3.78
CA ARG A 375 -9.76 -9.50 -2.53
C ARG A 375 -11.18 -9.01 -2.82
N SER A 376 -12.17 -9.83 -2.51
CA SER A 376 -13.59 -9.46 -2.54
C SER A 376 -14.10 -9.11 -1.15
N ASP A 377 -15.38 -8.86 -0.99
CA ASP A 377 -16.01 -8.65 0.33
C ASP A 377 -15.85 -9.85 1.29
N GLN A 378 -15.88 -11.09 0.77
CA GLN A 378 -15.85 -12.30 1.58
C GLN A 378 -14.56 -13.10 1.46
N TYR A 379 -13.94 -13.16 0.28
CA TYR A 379 -12.81 -14.04 0.02
C TYR A 379 -11.55 -13.30 -0.37
N LEU A 380 -10.41 -13.83 0.08
CA LEU A 380 -9.09 -13.52 -0.44
C LEU A 380 -8.60 -14.76 -1.20
N TYR A 381 -8.37 -14.61 -2.51
CA TYR A 381 -7.75 -15.63 -3.35
C TYR A 381 -6.32 -15.19 -3.70
N ILE A 382 -5.35 -16.10 -3.51
CA ILE A 382 -3.93 -15.86 -3.80
C ILE A 382 -3.43 -16.92 -4.77
N ARG A 383 -2.68 -16.47 -5.79
CA ARG A 383 -1.94 -17.33 -6.71
C ARG A 383 -0.45 -17.15 -6.49
N ASN A 384 0.23 -18.27 -6.20
CA ASN A 384 1.68 -18.38 -6.07
C ASN A 384 2.23 -18.99 -7.37
N PHE A 385 2.90 -18.19 -8.22
CA PHE A 385 3.41 -18.65 -9.52
C PHE A 385 4.66 -19.51 -9.42
N ARG A 386 5.36 -19.44 -8.28
CA ARG A 386 6.58 -20.23 -8.02
C ARG A 386 6.49 -20.88 -6.62
N PRO A 387 5.59 -21.87 -6.45
CA PRO A 387 5.40 -22.57 -5.18
C PRO A 387 6.65 -23.39 -4.76
N ASP A 388 7.55 -23.66 -5.69
CA ASP A 388 8.84 -24.28 -5.46
C ASP A 388 9.84 -23.40 -4.67
N ARG A 389 9.61 -22.07 -4.61
CA ARG A 389 10.48 -21.11 -3.91
C ARG A 389 10.02 -20.84 -2.47
N TRP A 390 10.95 -20.37 -1.64
CA TRP A 390 10.65 -19.96 -0.27
C TRP A 390 10.04 -18.56 -0.23
N PRO A 391 8.82 -18.38 0.34
CA PRO A 391 8.12 -17.09 0.33
C PRO A 391 8.83 -16.00 1.14
N ALA A 392 9.45 -16.38 2.26
CA ALA A 392 10.20 -15.48 3.13
C ALA A 392 11.68 -15.29 2.71
N GLY A 393 12.10 -15.94 1.63
CA GLY A 393 13.49 -16.06 1.20
C GLY A 393 14.12 -17.39 1.62
N ASP A 394 15.24 -17.73 1.01
CA ASP A 394 15.96 -18.97 1.29
C ASP A 394 16.40 -19.02 2.76
N PRO A 395 16.33 -20.19 3.41
CA PRO A 395 16.59 -20.33 4.84
C PRO A 395 18.06 -20.12 5.22
N GLN A 396 18.98 -20.20 4.25
CA GLN A 396 20.41 -20.13 4.50
C GLN A 396 21.10 -19.32 3.39
N LYS A 397 21.98 -18.41 3.77
CA LYS A 397 22.78 -17.58 2.85
C LYS A 397 24.28 -17.83 3.05
N PHE A 398 25.10 -17.36 2.12
CA PHE A 398 26.53 -17.24 2.33
C PHE A 398 26.86 -16.01 3.21
N ASN A 399 27.63 -16.21 4.27
CA ASN A 399 28.19 -15.13 5.09
C ASN A 399 29.43 -14.50 4.44
N SER A 400 30.19 -15.32 3.72
CA SER A 400 31.31 -14.93 2.86
C SER A 400 31.37 -15.92 1.67
N PRO A 401 32.11 -15.63 0.59
CA PRO A 401 32.20 -16.52 -0.57
C PRO A 401 32.48 -17.97 -0.18
N GLY A 402 31.59 -18.89 -0.59
CA GLY A 402 31.70 -20.34 -0.32
C GLY A 402 31.40 -20.78 1.13
N LYS A 403 31.17 -19.86 2.08
CA LYS A 403 30.90 -20.19 3.49
C LYS A 403 29.44 -19.92 3.85
N LEU A 404 28.66 -20.99 4.01
CA LEU A 404 27.29 -20.91 4.47
C LEU A 404 27.20 -20.35 5.89
N GLY A 405 26.21 -19.50 6.10
CA GLY A 405 25.78 -19.06 7.42
C GLY A 405 24.96 -20.11 8.15
N PRO A 406 24.43 -19.79 9.33
CA PRO A 406 23.63 -20.74 10.11
C PRO A 406 22.33 -21.09 9.37
N MET A 407 21.82 -22.30 9.65
CA MET A 407 20.47 -22.69 9.22
C MET A 407 19.45 -21.72 9.81
N HIS A 408 18.48 -21.38 8.97
CA HIS A 408 17.45 -20.38 9.29
C HIS A 408 17.98 -18.96 9.56
N GLY A 409 19.22 -18.65 9.17
CA GLY A 409 19.80 -17.31 9.19
C GLY A 409 19.53 -16.49 7.91
N GLY A 410 18.66 -17.00 7.04
CA GLY A 410 18.17 -16.34 5.81
C GLY A 410 16.88 -15.56 6.04
N TYR A 411 15.82 -15.89 5.29
CA TYR A 411 14.46 -15.33 5.36
C TYR A 411 14.39 -13.80 5.24
N HIS A 412 15.25 -13.23 4.38
CA HIS A 412 15.44 -11.77 4.30
C HIS A 412 14.29 -10.98 3.64
N ASP A 413 13.18 -11.62 3.27
CA ASP A 413 11.94 -10.90 2.95
C ASP A 413 11.14 -10.56 4.22
N ILE A 414 11.53 -11.09 5.38
CA ILE A 414 11.07 -10.66 6.69
C ILE A 414 12.13 -9.72 7.27
N ASP A 415 11.73 -8.54 7.72
CA ASP A 415 12.62 -7.61 8.40
C ASP A 415 13.09 -8.19 9.74
N ALA A 416 14.36 -7.97 10.07
CA ALA A 416 14.92 -8.44 11.32
C ALA A 416 14.17 -7.85 12.53
N CYS A 417 13.61 -8.71 13.37
CA CYS A 417 12.77 -8.30 14.49
C CYS A 417 12.79 -9.31 15.64
N PRO A 418 12.42 -8.90 16.87
CA PRO A 418 12.28 -9.80 18.01
C PRO A 418 11.36 -10.98 17.72
N THR A 419 10.23 -10.75 17.05
CA THR A 419 9.25 -11.79 16.67
C THR A 419 9.88 -12.86 15.77
N LEU A 420 10.64 -12.48 14.72
CA LEU A 420 11.33 -13.45 13.86
C LEU A 420 12.40 -14.24 14.63
N THR A 421 13.18 -13.57 15.48
CA THR A 421 14.18 -14.20 16.33
C THR A 421 13.55 -15.24 17.24
N PHE A 422 12.44 -14.89 17.91
CA PHE A 422 11.68 -15.80 18.75
C PHE A 422 11.23 -17.06 17.99
N LEU A 423 10.66 -16.87 16.78
CA LEU A 423 10.19 -18.00 15.96
C LEU A 423 11.35 -18.92 15.53
N ILE A 424 12.50 -18.35 15.15
CA ILE A 424 13.68 -19.14 14.75
C ILE A 424 14.25 -19.92 15.93
N GLU A 425 14.39 -19.29 17.10
CA GLU A 425 14.94 -19.93 18.29
C GLU A 425 14.04 -21.04 18.82
N ASN A 426 12.72 -20.88 18.71
CA ASN A 426 11.72 -21.83 19.21
C ASN A 426 11.13 -22.74 18.11
N ARG A 427 11.72 -22.81 16.90
CA ARG A 427 11.19 -23.56 15.75
C ARG A 427 10.98 -25.05 15.94
N ASN A 428 11.65 -25.65 16.95
CA ASN A 428 11.53 -27.06 17.29
C ASN A 428 10.58 -27.32 18.46
N ASP A 429 10.14 -26.28 19.18
CA ASP A 429 9.14 -26.39 20.26
C ASP A 429 7.77 -26.68 19.62
N PRO A 430 7.07 -27.77 20.00
CA PRO A 430 5.75 -28.10 19.43
C PRO A 430 4.71 -26.99 19.53
N ARG A 431 4.80 -26.13 20.54
CA ARG A 431 3.87 -24.98 20.73
C ARG A 431 4.07 -23.90 19.67
N TYR A 432 5.32 -23.66 19.22
CA TYR A 432 5.67 -22.53 18.36
C TYR A 432 6.02 -22.94 16.92
N LYS A 433 6.33 -24.22 16.70
CA LYS A 433 6.61 -24.79 15.39
C LYS A 433 5.55 -24.49 14.32
N PRO A 434 4.23 -24.54 14.62
CA PRO A 434 3.21 -24.19 13.63
C PRO A 434 3.33 -22.73 13.15
N PHE A 435 3.60 -21.79 14.04
CA PHE A 435 3.75 -20.36 13.69
C PHE A 435 5.02 -20.11 12.86
N PHE A 436 6.12 -20.80 13.18
CA PHE A 436 7.33 -20.76 12.36
C PHE A 436 7.03 -21.27 10.94
N HIS A 437 6.32 -22.39 10.80
CA HIS A 437 5.93 -22.93 9.50
C HIS A 437 5.01 -21.99 8.73
N LEU A 438 4.01 -21.38 9.37
CA LEU A 438 3.15 -20.36 8.77
C LEU A 438 3.95 -19.17 8.23
N SER A 439 5.03 -18.79 8.90
CA SER A 439 5.86 -17.65 8.53
C SER A 439 6.79 -17.92 7.34
N VAL A 440 7.36 -19.11 7.23
CA VAL A 440 8.48 -19.35 6.30
C VAL A 440 8.30 -20.48 5.30
N ASN A 441 7.41 -21.48 5.55
CA ASN A 441 7.29 -22.64 4.68
C ASN A 441 6.79 -22.27 3.28
N LYS A 442 7.16 -23.12 2.31
CA LYS A 442 6.67 -23.03 0.93
C LYS A 442 5.14 -23.07 0.89
N ARG A 443 4.55 -22.37 -0.05
CA ARG A 443 3.10 -22.22 -0.21
C ARG A 443 2.61 -23.12 -1.36
N PRO A 444 1.35 -23.57 -1.32
CA PRO A 444 0.73 -24.20 -2.49
C PRO A 444 0.59 -23.18 -3.63
N GLY A 445 0.32 -23.65 -4.85
CA GLY A 445 0.11 -22.79 -6.01
C GLY A 445 -1.09 -21.84 -5.87
N GLU A 446 -2.08 -22.24 -5.09
CA GLU A 446 -3.30 -21.47 -4.86
C GLU A 446 -3.72 -21.52 -3.40
N GLU A 447 -4.23 -20.38 -2.93
CA GLU A 447 -4.79 -20.25 -1.59
C GLU A 447 -6.11 -19.47 -1.67
N LEU A 448 -7.11 -19.92 -0.90
CA LEU A 448 -8.42 -19.25 -0.76
C LEU A 448 -8.75 -19.16 0.73
N PHE A 449 -9.13 -17.97 1.19
CA PHE A 449 -9.50 -17.73 2.58
C PHE A 449 -10.86 -17.03 2.65
N ASP A 450 -11.76 -17.51 3.52
CA ASP A 450 -12.99 -16.80 3.89
C ASP A 450 -12.64 -15.79 4.99
N ILE A 451 -12.28 -14.56 4.60
CA ILE A 451 -11.75 -13.56 5.51
C ILE A 451 -12.77 -12.98 6.51
N LYS A 452 -14.06 -13.26 6.33
CA LYS A 452 -15.09 -12.94 7.35
C LYS A 452 -15.02 -13.90 8.53
N LYS A 453 -14.56 -15.14 8.29
CA LYS A 453 -14.42 -16.17 9.32
C LYS A 453 -12.99 -16.40 9.75
N ASP A 454 -12.05 -16.10 8.87
CA ASP A 454 -10.61 -16.34 9.02
C ASP A 454 -9.82 -15.10 8.51
N PRO A 455 -9.93 -13.95 9.19
CA PRO A 455 -9.23 -12.73 8.80
C PRO A 455 -7.70 -12.87 8.86
N ASP A 456 -7.20 -13.82 9.64
CA ASP A 456 -5.77 -14.12 9.78
C ASP A 456 -5.23 -15.07 8.69
N CYS A 457 -6.09 -15.54 7.79
CA CYS A 457 -5.73 -16.40 6.65
C CYS A 457 -5.02 -17.70 7.08
N LEU A 458 -5.55 -18.43 8.06
CA LEU A 458 -4.95 -19.65 8.58
C LEU A 458 -5.39 -20.90 7.82
N ASN A 459 -6.65 -20.93 7.36
CA ASN A 459 -7.28 -22.11 6.78
C ASN A 459 -7.44 -21.96 5.26
N ASN A 460 -6.51 -22.56 4.51
CA ASN A 460 -6.59 -22.55 3.05
C ASN A 460 -7.69 -23.47 2.53
N LEU A 461 -8.72 -22.92 1.93
CA LEU A 461 -9.89 -23.60 1.38
C LEU A 461 -9.75 -24.00 -0.09
N ALA A 462 -8.62 -23.68 -0.74
CA ALA A 462 -8.47 -23.86 -2.20
C ALA A 462 -8.60 -25.33 -2.65
N LEU A 463 -8.27 -26.28 -1.79
CA LEU A 463 -8.36 -27.73 -2.06
C LEU A 463 -9.57 -28.41 -1.39
N ASP A 464 -10.35 -27.67 -0.61
CA ASP A 464 -11.57 -28.22 -0.01
C ASP A 464 -12.64 -28.45 -1.09
N PRO A 465 -13.17 -29.68 -1.21
CA PRO A 465 -14.19 -30.02 -2.22
C PRO A 465 -15.41 -29.08 -2.21
N THR A 466 -15.78 -28.56 -1.05
CA THR A 466 -16.93 -27.64 -0.88
C THR A 466 -16.67 -26.27 -1.54
N PHE A 467 -15.40 -25.86 -1.65
CA PHE A 467 -14.98 -24.55 -2.17
C PHE A 467 -14.39 -24.59 -3.59
N LEU A 468 -14.31 -25.77 -4.23
CA LEU A 468 -13.71 -25.88 -5.57
C LEU A 468 -14.36 -24.97 -6.62
N LYS A 469 -15.70 -24.82 -6.58
CA LYS A 469 -16.42 -23.90 -7.49
C LYS A 469 -16.06 -22.43 -7.23
N VAL A 470 -15.90 -22.05 -5.97
CA VAL A 470 -15.49 -20.70 -5.60
C VAL A 470 -14.05 -20.45 -6.04
N THR A 471 -13.15 -21.39 -5.76
CA THR A 471 -11.74 -21.32 -6.17
C THR A 471 -11.62 -21.17 -7.70
N GLN A 472 -12.37 -21.99 -8.46
CA GLN A 472 -12.38 -21.92 -9.92
C GLN A 472 -12.86 -20.55 -10.42
N LYS A 473 -13.96 -20.03 -9.87
CA LYS A 473 -14.48 -18.70 -10.20
C LYS A 473 -13.41 -17.61 -10.02
N TYR A 474 -12.73 -17.58 -8.85
CA TYR A 474 -11.72 -16.58 -8.56
C TYR A 474 -10.46 -16.74 -9.41
N ARG A 475 -10.10 -17.97 -9.76
CA ARG A 475 -9.04 -18.28 -10.73
C ARG A 475 -9.34 -17.66 -12.09
N ASP A 476 -10.54 -17.92 -12.62
CA ASP A 476 -10.96 -17.44 -13.94
C ASP A 476 -11.05 -15.91 -13.99
N GLU A 477 -11.59 -15.28 -12.93
CA GLU A 477 -11.66 -13.83 -12.80
C GLU A 477 -10.25 -13.21 -12.75
N MET A 478 -9.32 -13.79 -11.98
CA MET A 478 -7.94 -13.33 -11.93
C MET A 478 -7.24 -13.50 -13.27
N ASP A 479 -7.35 -14.65 -13.91
CA ASP A 479 -6.70 -14.92 -15.21
C ASP A 479 -7.20 -13.95 -16.28
N ALA A 480 -8.51 -13.72 -16.35
CA ALA A 480 -9.09 -12.74 -17.26
C ALA A 480 -8.57 -11.32 -17.01
N PHE A 481 -8.49 -10.94 -15.74
CA PHE A 481 -8.01 -9.61 -15.35
C PHE A 481 -6.51 -9.40 -15.65
N LEU A 482 -5.68 -10.37 -15.30
CA LEU A 482 -4.24 -10.29 -15.55
C LEU A 482 -3.92 -10.26 -17.05
N LYS A 483 -4.63 -11.06 -17.86
CA LYS A 483 -4.53 -10.97 -19.34
C LYS A 483 -4.96 -9.61 -19.86
N LYS A 484 -6.10 -9.09 -19.42
CA LYS A 484 -6.62 -7.77 -19.81
C LYS A 484 -5.67 -6.64 -19.47
N THR A 485 -4.98 -6.73 -18.32
CA THR A 485 -4.05 -5.70 -17.84
C THR A 485 -2.60 -5.94 -18.26
N GLY A 486 -2.33 -6.96 -19.08
CA GLY A 486 -1.02 -7.22 -19.66
C GLY A 486 0.04 -7.70 -18.68
N ASP A 487 -0.36 -8.46 -17.64
CA ASP A 487 0.60 -9.03 -16.71
C ASP A 487 1.52 -10.02 -17.41
N PRO A 488 2.87 -9.84 -17.35
CA PRO A 488 3.82 -10.78 -17.95
C PRO A 488 3.65 -12.23 -17.46
N ARG A 489 3.18 -12.44 -16.22
CA ARG A 489 2.94 -13.79 -15.66
C ARG A 489 1.75 -14.50 -16.33
N ALA A 490 0.78 -13.75 -16.83
CA ALA A 490 -0.38 -14.29 -17.54
C ALA A 490 -0.17 -14.44 -19.06
N ASN A 491 0.95 -13.95 -19.60
CA ASN A 491 1.27 -13.93 -21.01
C ASN A 491 2.58 -14.71 -21.31
N ASP A 492 2.92 -15.72 -20.53
CA ASP A 492 4.08 -16.62 -20.68
C ASP A 492 5.44 -15.91 -20.73
N ASN A 493 5.51 -14.67 -20.27
CA ASN A 493 6.74 -13.85 -20.22
C ASN A 493 7.13 -13.51 -18.77
N GLY A 494 6.77 -14.36 -17.82
CA GLY A 494 7.01 -14.12 -16.40
C GLY A 494 8.46 -14.05 -15.99
N ASP A 495 9.37 -14.63 -16.74
CA ASP A 495 10.80 -14.61 -16.45
C ASP A 495 11.45 -13.23 -16.69
N LEU A 496 10.75 -12.32 -17.37
CA LEU A 496 11.15 -10.91 -17.51
C LEU A 496 11.43 -10.26 -16.14
N TRP A 497 10.66 -10.62 -15.11
CA TRP A 497 10.83 -10.09 -13.76
C TRP A 497 12.17 -10.45 -13.10
N GLU A 498 12.75 -11.57 -13.47
CA GLU A 498 14.07 -12.01 -12.98
C GLU A 498 15.21 -11.15 -13.55
N SER A 499 15.03 -10.55 -14.74
CA SER A 499 16.03 -9.70 -15.40
C SER A 499 16.14 -8.30 -14.80
N TYR A 500 15.15 -7.85 -14.01
CA TYR A 500 15.13 -6.48 -13.51
C TYR A 500 16.17 -6.24 -12.42
N LYS A 501 17.07 -5.29 -12.68
CA LYS A 501 18.17 -4.90 -11.80
C LYS A 501 17.65 -4.43 -10.44
N ARG A 502 18.33 -4.85 -9.36
CA ARG A 502 18.13 -4.33 -8.00
C ARG A 502 19.15 -3.24 -7.71
N TYR A 503 18.68 -2.10 -7.17
CA TYR A 503 19.48 -0.94 -6.75
C TYR A 503 19.60 -0.89 -5.22
N SER A 504 19.99 -2.00 -4.61
CA SER A 504 20.24 -2.13 -3.17
C SER A 504 21.18 -3.32 -2.93
N ARG A 505 21.58 -3.50 -1.68
CA ARG A 505 22.51 -4.58 -1.31
C ARG A 505 22.05 -5.93 -1.85
N MET A 506 22.97 -6.62 -2.50
CA MET A 506 22.81 -8.00 -2.95
C MET A 506 23.36 -8.96 -1.91
N ARG A 507 22.67 -10.09 -1.73
CA ARG A 507 23.12 -11.20 -0.91
C ARG A 507 23.30 -12.42 -1.78
N SER A 508 24.15 -13.35 -1.35
CA SER A 508 24.44 -14.58 -2.07
C SER A 508 23.85 -15.77 -1.33
N PHE A 509 23.21 -16.65 -2.09
CA PHE A 509 22.53 -17.85 -1.60
C PHE A 509 23.02 -19.08 -2.36
N PRO A 510 22.99 -20.28 -1.74
CA PRO A 510 23.26 -21.51 -2.45
C PRO A 510 22.27 -21.73 -3.58
N ARG A 511 22.68 -22.47 -4.58
CA ARG A 511 21.77 -22.93 -5.64
C ARG A 511 20.78 -23.93 -5.00
N PRO A 512 19.47 -23.81 -5.28
CA PRO A 512 18.46 -24.76 -4.79
C PRO A 512 18.68 -26.16 -5.33
#